data_db595b56deabe49cb7fc7429f1d1c77b
#
_entry.id   db595b56deabe49cb7fc7429f1d1c77b
#
_cell.length_a   1.000
_cell.length_b   1.000
_cell.length_c   1.000
_cell.angle_alpha   90.00
_cell.angle_beta   90.00
_cell.angle_gamma   90.00
#
_symmetry.space_group_name_H-M   'P 1'
#
loop_
_entity.id
_entity.type
_entity.pdbx_description
1 polymer ?
#
loop_
_entity_poly.entity_id
_entity_poly.type
_entity_poly.pdbx_seq_one_letter_code
_entity_poly.pdbx_strand_id
1 'polypeptide(L)'
;EYGTLMKEFRFKEGPTGHYNGHMTSLTGRYSQAEINLRTNPEYPTIFEYYRKHNDDSSKSSALNSWWISNSLGPYPALNYSSYTGYGAAYGANYIQPSSIISMEGYNALGNPKTFTSQEMEMVNKIRAFCDANFAKQYAAESVGVVNSTAEREQLNMFMAELFQDAMNGAGFNSWGFNSYVSNDLVNLYYAEKVIEKFKPELTVLNMQDVDVCHTDFTQHCNLLRRADWGVSHLWNTIQNTPGMADDTVMIVVPEHGRNITSNTVIDAYGRPAFDHNSDATSREIFCLMCGPSSVIHQDKVVSSEYGESIDVIPTIADLLGFRDRIPNGMLSGQVLSQAIK
;
A
#
# COMPACT_ATOMS: atom_id res chain seq x y z
N GLU A 1 -8.73 -15.33 15.26
CA GLU A 1 -10.16 -15.38 15.55
C GLU A 1 -10.99 -14.86 14.37
N TYR A 2 -10.66 -13.73 13.79
CA TYR A 2 -11.48 -13.03 12.79
C TYR A 2 -11.20 -13.44 11.34
N GLY A 3 -10.54 -14.56 11.07
CA GLY A 3 -10.20 -14.89 9.71
C GLY A 3 -9.45 -16.20 9.49
N THR A 4 -8.84 -16.27 8.30
CA THR A 4 -8.05 -17.40 7.81
C THR A 4 -6.60 -16.98 7.60
N LEU A 5 -5.65 -17.73 8.16
CA LEU A 5 -4.22 -17.58 7.94
C LEU A 5 -3.72 -18.72 7.02
N MET A 6 -3.20 -18.37 5.86
CA MET A 6 -2.48 -19.25 4.96
C MET A 6 -0.98 -19.09 5.22
N LYS A 7 -0.37 -20.07 5.93
CA LYS A 7 1.04 -19.97 6.37
C LYS A 7 2.05 -20.20 5.25
N GLU A 8 1.66 -21.03 4.29
CA GLU A 8 2.52 -21.48 3.21
C GLU A 8 2.08 -20.87 1.88
N PHE A 9 1.86 -19.56 1.88
CA PHE A 9 1.60 -18.77 0.69
C PHE A 9 2.91 -18.49 -0.06
N ARG A 10 2.88 -18.27 -1.37
CA ARG A 10 4.11 -18.18 -2.17
C ARG A 10 4.15 -16.97 -3.10
N PHE A 11 5.36 -16.42 -3.24
CA PHE A 11 5.74 -15.60 -4.39
C PHE A 11 6.51 -16.49 -5.37
N LYS A 12 5.83 -17.08 -6.37
CA LYS A 12 6.40 -18.20 -7.12
C LYS A 12 7.40 -17.82 -8.21
N GLU A 13 7.21 -16.70 -8.89
CA GLU A 13 7.96 -16.41 -10.10
C GLU A 13 8.54 -14.98 -10.11
N GLY A 14 9.62 -14.82 -10.87
CA GLY A 14 10.29 -13.52 -11.09
C GLY A 14 11.23 -13.12 -9.94
N PRO A 15 11.87 -11.96 -10.06
CA PRO A 15 12.72 -11.40 -9.02
C PRO A 15 11.93 -11.07 -7.75
N THR A 16 12.52 -11.34 -6.59
CA THR A 16 11.96 -11.00 -5.27
C THR A 16 12.29 -9.55 -4.86
N GLY A 17 12.33 -8.65 -5.85
CA GLY A 17 12.51 -7.21 -5.61
C GLY A 17 11.20 -6.53 -5.23
N HIS A 18 11.30 -5.41 -4.52
CA HIS A 18 10.14 -4.67 -3.99
C HIS A 18 9.11 -4.31 -5.06
N TYR A 19 9.58 -3.75 -6.19
CA TYR A 19 8.66 -3.36 -7.25
C TYR A 19 7.96 -4.56 -7.87
N ASN A 20 8.68 -5.67 -8.08
CA ASN A 20 8.10 -6.91 -8.61
C ASN A 20 7.04 -7.47 -7.66
N GLY A 21 7.30 -7.49 -6.36
CA GLY A 21 6.38 -7.97 -5.35
C GLY A 21 5.10 -7.12 -5.28
N HIS A 22 5.24 -5.81 -5.18
CA HIS A 22 4.08 -4.90 -5.19
C HIS A 22 3.31 -4.95 -6.50
N MET A 23 4.01 -4.92 -7.64
CA MET A 23 3.37 -5.01 -8.94
C MET A 23 2.59 -6.33 -9.07
N THR A 24 3.16 -7.46 -8.67
CA THR A 24 2.48 -8.76 -8.71
C THR A 24 1.21 -8.75 -7.87
N SER A 25 1.29 -8.23 -6.64
CA SER A 25 0.15 -8.13 -5.73
C SER A 25 -0.93 -7.15 -6.20
N LEU A 26 -0.58 -6.18 -7.08
CA LEU A 26 -1.52 -5.19 -7.60
C LEU A 26 -2.07 -5.50 -8.99
N THR A 27 -1.36 -6.31 -9.79
CA THR A 27 -1.79 -6.66 -11.16
C THR A 27 -2.26 -8.10 -11.32
N GLY A 28 -1.94 -8.99 -10.37
CA GLY A 28 -2.16 -10.43 -10.50
C GLY A 28 -1.29 -11.08 -11.58
N ARG A 29 -0.11 -10.49 -11.86
CA ARG A 29 0.83 -10.96 -12.88
C ARG A 29 2.26 -10.94 -12.37
N TYR A 30 2.99 -12.03 -12.58
CA TYR A 30 4.43 -12.05 -12.37
C TYR A 30 5.17 -11.35 -13.52
N SER A 31 6.32 -10.76 -13.20
CA SER A 31 7.30 -10.31 -14.19
C SER A 31 8.60 -11.09 -14.01
N GLN A 32 9.16 -11.57 -15.11
CA GLN A 32 10.45 -12.28 -15.09
C GLN A 32 11.64 -11.32 -15.20
N ALA A 33 11.42 -10.08 -15.61
CA ALA A 33 12.45 -9.07 -15.71
C ALA A 33 12.54 -8.23 -14.43
N GLU A 34 13.74 -7.77 -14.08
CA GLU A 34 13.87 -6.64 -13.16
C GLU A 34 13.23 -5.42 -13.82
N ILE A 35 12.15 -4.97 -13.24
CA ILE A 35 11.39 -3.85 -13.78
C ILE A 35 12.05 -2.55 -13.35
N ASN A 36 12.18 -1.62 -14.29
CA ASN A 36 12.55 -0.26 -13.97
C ASN A 36 11.49 0.30 -13.00
N LEU A 37 11.94 0.61 -11.83
CA LEU A 37 11.16 1.05 -10.69
C LEU A 37 10.28 2.31 -10.94
N ARG A 38 10.22 2.85 -12.15
CA ARG A 38 9.58 4.13 -12.49
C ARG A 38 8.58 4.04 -13.63
N THR A 39 8.29 2.85 -14.07
CA THR A 39 7.33 2.62 -15.13
C THR A 39 6.00 2.14 -14.56
N ASN A 40 4.91 2.62 -15.16
CA ASN A 40 3.61 2.04 -14.88
C ASN A 40 3.60 0.56 -15.28
N PRO A 41 2.86 -0.31 -14.57
CA PRO A 41 2.71 -1.71 -14.94
C PRO A 41 2.22 -1.88 -16.38
N GLU A 42 2.65 -2.97 -17.02
CA GLU A 42 2.15 -3.35 -18.36
C GLU A 42 0.71 -3.87 -18.31
N TYR A 43 0.29 -4.45 -17.19
CA TYR A 43 -1.06 -4.99 -16.99
C TYR A 43 -1.85 -4.13 -16.01
N PRO A 44 -3.18 -4.06 -16.18
CA PRO A 44 -4.02 -3.25 -15.30
C PRO A 44 -3.89 -3.65 -13.83
N THR A 45 -3.94 -2.64 -12.99
CA THR A 45 -3.95 -2.81 -11.54
C THR A 45 -5.36 -3.16 -11.03
N ILE A 46 -5.45 -3.65 -9.81
CA ILE A 46 -6.73 -3.90 -9.15
C ILE A 46 -7.62 -2.66 -9.12
N PHE A 47 -7.02 -1.47 -8.98
CA PHE A 47 -7.73 -0.20 -9.00
C PHE A 47 -8.46 0.03 -10.33
N GLU A 48 -7.75 -0.24 -11.44
CA GLU A 48 -8.29 -0.11 -12.79
C GLU A 48 -9.36 -1.15 -13.07
N TYR A 49 -9.13 -2.40 -12.66
CA TYR A 49 -10.14 -3.45 -12.78
C TYR A 49 -11.41 -3.07 -12.02
N TYR A 50 -11.29 -2.66 -10.77
CA TYR A 50 -12.39 -2.25 -9.94
C TYR A 50 -13.19 -1.09 -10.55
N ARG A 51 -12.52 0.02 -10.89
CA ARG A 51 -13.19 1.22 -11.38
C ARG A 51 -13.80 1.08 -12.77
N LYS A 52 -13.22 0.22 -13.62
CA LYS A 52 -13.68 0.02 -14.98
C LYS A 52 -14.79 -1.02 -15.11
N HIS A 53 -14.73 -2.08 -14.32
CA HIS A 53 -15.59 -3.25 -14.49
C HIS A 53 -16.71 -3.32 -13.44
N ASN A 54 -16.89 -2.30 -12.64
CA ASN A 54 -18.03 -2.23 -11.73
C ASN A 54 -19.30 -1.77 -12.49
N ASP A 55 -20.45 -2.41 -12.22
CA ASP A 55 -21.71 -2.03 -12.86
C ASP A 55 -22.28 -0.72 -12.35
N ASP A 56 -21.95 -0.37 -11.12
CA ASP A 56 -22.43 0.84 -10.49
C ASP A 56 -21.53 2.02 -10.84
N SER A 57 -22.05 2.99 -11.58
CA SER A 57 -21.29 4.18 -11.96
C SER A 57 -20.84 5.02 -10.75
N SER A 58 -21.53 4.91 -9.61
CA SER A 58 -21.09 5.56 -8.37
C SER A 58 -19.79 4.96 -7.83
N LYS A 59 -19.55 3.68 -8.09
CA LYS A 59 -18.35 2.95 -7.69
C LYS A 59 -17.13 3.26 -8.57
N SER A 60 -17.34 3.83 -9.76
CA SER A 60 -16.26 4.28 -10.65
C SER A 60 -15.54 5.53 -10.14
N SER A 61 -16.04 6.19 -9.10
CA SER A 61 -15.41 7.34 -8.47
C SER A 61 -13.99 7.02 -8.00
N ALA A 62 -13.06 7.93 -8.26
CA ALA A 62 -11.68 7.79 -7.78
C ALA A 62 -11.59 7.86 -6.24
N LEU A 63 -12.58 8.43 -5.56
CA LEU A 63 -12.66 8.48 -4.10
C LEU A 63 -12.92 7.10 -3.46
N ASN A 64 -13.35 6.11 -4.25
CA ASN A 64 -13.53 4.73 -3.79
C ASN A 64 -12.27 3.86 -3.92
N SER A 65 -11.16 4.41 -4.44
CA SER A 65 -9.98 3.63 -4.76
C SER A 65 -8.71 4.37 -4.37
N TRP A 66 -7.96 3.80 -3.40
CA TRP A 66 -6.81 4.47 -2.78
C TRP A 66 -5.57 3.59 -2.74
N TRP A 67 -4.44 4.21 -3.09
CA TRP A 67 -3.10 3.68 -2.92
C TRP A 67 -2.31 4.56 -1.95
N ILE A 68 -1.90 4.02 -0.81
CA ILE A 68 -1.21 4.76 0.25
C ILE A 68 0.17 4.16 0.48
N SER A 69 1.20 4.93 0.19
CA SER A 69 2.59 4.50 0.33
C SER A 69 3.52 5.69 0.53
N ASN A 70 4.39 5.63 1.51
CA ASN A 70 5.41 6.64 1.78
C ASN A 70 6.80 6.18 1.37
N SER A 71 6.89 5.40 0.33
CA SER A 71 8.15 4.88 -0.16
C SER A 71 8.97 5.96 -0.87
N LEU A 72 10.28 5.88 -0.73
CA LEU A 72 11.26 6.61 -1.55
C LEU A 72 11.35 6.06 -2.98
N GLY A 73 10.69 4.94 -3.22
CA GLY A 73 10.65 4.27 -4.51
C GLY A 73 9.55 4.80 -5.43
N PRO A 74 9.42 4.20 -6.61
CA PRO A 74 8.52 4.59 -7.69
C PRO A 74 7.10 4.07 -7.52
N TYR A 75 6.71 3.72 -6.35
CA TYR A 75 5.40 3.15 -6.06
C TYR A 75 4.21 4.03 -6.47
N PRO A 76 4.35 5.38 -6.67
CA PRO A 76 3.32 6.15 -7.36
C PRO A 76 2.92 5.59 -8.71
N ALA A 77 3.87 5.04 -9.45
CA ALA A 77 3.60 4.45 -10.76
C ALA A 77 2.70 3.21 -10.73
N LEU A 78 2.50 2.61 -9.55
CA LEU A 78 1.63 1.45 -9.36
C LEU A 78 0.15 1.80 -9.20
N ASN A 79 -0.24 3.07 -9.23
CA ASN A 79 -1.64 3.47 -9.11
C ASN A 79 -2.46 3.19 -10.38
N TYR A 80 -1.82 3.09 -11.55
CA TYR A 80 -2.43 2.67 -12.82
C TYR A 80 -1.38 2.11 -13.79
N SER A 81 -1.83 1.45 -14.84
CA SER A 81 -1.00 0.79 -15.83
C SER A 81 -0.85 1.61 -17.12
N SER A 82 0.06 1.14 -17.99
CA SER A 82 0.17 1.58 -19.37
C SER A 82 -0.72 0.78 -20.34
N TYR A 83 -1.57 -0.12 -19.84
CA TYR A 83 -2.37 -1.02 -20.65
C TYR A 83 -3.43 -0.27 -21.46
N THR A 84 -3.53 -0.58 -22.75
CA THR A 84 -4.46 0.08 -23.66
C THR A 84 -5.90 -0.04 -23.19
N GLY A 85 -6.60 1.09 -23.10
CA GLY A 85 -7.98 1.17 -22.64
C GLY A 85 -8.18 1.19 -21.12
N TYR A 86 -7.08 1.22 -20.36
CA TYR A 86 -7.03 1.42 -18.91
C TYR A 86 -6.28 2.73 -18.60
N GLY A 87 -5.40 2.74 -17.64
CA GLY A 87 -4.58 3.90 -17.33
C GLY A 87 -5.20 4.86 -16.32
N ALA A 88 -4.73 6.09 -16.33
CA ALA A 88 -5.06 7.11 -15.31
C ALA A 88 -6.56 7.38 -15.13
N ALA A 89 -7.37 7.14 -16.15
CA ALA A 89 -8.84 7.28 -16.04
C ALA A 89 -9.46 6.36 -15.00
N TYR A 90 -8.84 5.24 -14.72
CA TYR A 90 -9.32 4.22 -13.80
C TYR A 90 -8.36 3.95 -12.63
N GLY A 91 -7.29 4.73 -12.48
CA GLY A 91 -6.32 4.56 -11.40
C GLY A 91 -6.84 4.93 -10.03
N ALA A 92 -6.06 4.63 -8.99
CA ALA A 92 -6.34 5.01 -7.62
C ALA A 92 -5.85 6.43 -7.31
N ASN A 93 -6.51 7.09 -6.37
CA ASN A 93 -5.92 8.24 -5.71
C ASN A 93 -4.71 7.78 -4.89
N TYR A 94 -3.59 8.41 -5.15
CA TYR A 94 -2.33 8.08 -4.48
C TYR A 94 -2.03 9.08 -3.38
N ILE A 95 -1.79 8.58 -2.17
CA ILE A 95 -1.26 9.38 -1.07
C ILE A 95 0.16 8.93 -0.77
N GLN A 96 1.08 9.88 -0.88
CA GLN A 96 2.41 9.79 -0.33
C GLN A 96 2.54 10.82 0.80
N PRO A 97 2.50 10.38 2.07
CA PRO A 97 2.47 11.30 3.21
C PRO A 97 3.60 12.32 3.24
N SER A 98 4.81 11.94 2.83
CA SER A 98 5.95 12.86 2.72
C SER A 98 5.71 14.02 1.73
N SER A 99 4.85 13.83 0.74
CA SER A 99 4.50 14.88 -0.23
C SER A 99 3.50 15.89 0.34
N ILE A 100 2.69 15.49 1.32
CA ILE A 100 1.71 16.37 1.98
C ILE A 100 2.42 17.43 2.81
N ILE A 101 3.54 17.07 3.45
CA ILE A 101 4.40 18.01 4.18
C ILE A 101 5.40 18.74 3.25
N SER A 102 5.26 18.58 1.94
CA SER A 102 6.07 19.29 0.96
C SER A 102 5.66 20.75 0.84
N MET A 103 6.56 21.58 0.30
CA MET A 103 6.26 23.01 0.05
C MET A 103 5.13 23.22 -0.95
N GLU A 104 4.94 22.31 -1.90
CA GLU A 104 3.83 22.37 -2.85
C GLU A 104 2.49 22.17 -2.14
N GLY A 105 2.39 21.15 -1.28
CA GLY A 105 1.21 20.92 -0.44
C GLY A 105 0.94 22.12 0.46
N TYR A 106 1.99 22.66 1.10
CA TYR A 106 1.90 23.83 1.94
C TYR A 106 1.40 25.07 1.16
N ASN A 107 1.94 25.34 -0.02
CA ASN A 107 1.52 26.45 -0.86
C ASN A 107 0.10 26.27 -1.41
N ALA A 108 -0.29 25.05 -1.77
CA ALA A 108 -1.64 24.72 -2.23
C ALA A 108 -2.71 24.98 -1.15
N LEU A 109 -2.34 24.85 0.12
CA LEU A 109 -3.23 25.09 1.26
C LEU A 109 -3.27 26.56 1.72
N GLY A 110 -2.64 27.48 0.99
CA GLY A 110 -2.70 28.91 1.26
C GLY A 110 -1.77 29.38 2.37
N ASN A 111 -0.62 28.75 2.54
CA ASN A 111 0.42 29.14 3.49
C ASN A 111 -0.09 29.30 4.94
N PRO A 112 -0.53 28.23 5.60
CA PRO A 112 -1.04 28.32 6.97
C PRO A 112 0.02 28.78 8.00
N LYS A 113 1.32 28.74 7.63
CA LYS A 113 2.43 29.26 8.42
C LYS A 113 3.29 30.17 7.55
N THR A 114 3.69 31.31 8.09
CA THR A 114 4.73 32.16 7.48
C THR A 114 6.11 31.64 7.90
N PHE A 115 6.92 31.17 6.96
CA PHE A 115 8.31 30.81 7.20
C PHE A 115 9.18 32.05 7.31
N THR A 116 10.15 32.04 8.20
CA THR A 116 11.26 33.00 8.21
C THR A 116 12.12 32.79 6.96
N SER A 117 12.88 33.82 6.56
CA SER A 117 13.78 33.72 5.41
C SER A 117 14.78 32.53 5.55
N GLN A 118 15.24 32.28 6.77
CA GLN A 118 16.18 31.17 7.05
C GLN A 118 15.52 29.80 6.93
N GLU A 119 14.28 29.64 7.40
CA GLU A 119 13.49 28.42 7.22
C GLU A 119 13.22 28.17 5.74
N MET A 120 12.83 29.22 4.98
CA MET A 120 12.61 29.13 3.54
C MET A 120 13.87 28.73 2.77
N GLU A 121 15.03 29.26 3.15
CA GLU A 121 16.30 28.87 2.53
C GLU A 121 16.60 27.37 2.76
N MET A 122 16.37 26.88 3.98
CA MET A 122 16.55 25.46 4.28
C MET A 122 15.58 24.58 3.50
N VAL A 123 14.30 24.95 3.46
CA VAL A 123 13.28 24.22 2.70
C VAL A 123 13.63 24.17 1.22
N ASN A 124 14.07 25.30 0.64
CA ASN A 124 14.47 25.35 -0.77
C ASN A 124 15.72 24.50 -1.05
N LYS A 125 16.68 24.42 -0.13
CA LYS A 125 17.83 23.51 -0.26
C LYS A 125 17.43 22.04 -0.24
N ILE A 126 16.56 21.66 0.68
CA ILE A 126 16.02 20.29 0.75
C ILE A 126 15.24 19.97 -0.52
N ARG A 127 14.38 20.89 -0.96
CA ARG A 127 13.64 20.74 -2.21
C ARG A 127 14.56 20.56 -3.42
N ALA A 128 15.54 21.44 -3.58
CA ALA A 128 16.50 21.34 -4.68
C ALA A 128 17.28 20.01 -4.66
N PHE A 129 17.62 19.52 -3.48
CA PHE A 129 18.24 18.20 -3.32
C PHE A 129 17.28 17.07 -3.73
N CYS A 130 16.05 17.10 -3.29
CA CYS A 130 15.03 16.11 -3.66
C CYS A 130 14.74 16.14 -5.16
N ASP A 131 14.58 17.33 -5.74
CA ASP A 131 14.35 17.52 -7.17
C ASP A 131 15.52 17.00 -8.01
N ALA A 132 16.76 17.23 -7.57
CA ALA A 132 17.95 16.76 -8.29
C ALA A 132 18.12 15.25 -8.22
N ASN A 133 17.75 14.62 -7.11
CA ASN A 133 18.05 13.21 -6.85
C ASN A 133 16.83 12.28 -6.99
N PHE A 134 15.61 12.79 -6.83
CA PHE A 134 14.42 11.95 -6.77
C PHE A 134 13.24 12.45 -7.62
N ALA A 135 12.87 13.73 -7.57
CA ALA A 135 11.60 14.20 -8.10
C ALA A 135 11.51 14.24 -9.63
N LYS A 136 12.61 14.57 -10.33
CA LYS A 136 12.62 14.57 -11.81
C LYS A 136 12.34 13.20 -12.44
N GLN A 137 12.49 12.17 -11.67
CA GLN A 137 12.35 10.79 -12.12
C GLN A 137 10.94 10.25 -11.86
N TYR A 138 10.18 10.89 -10.97
CA TYR A 138 8.84 10.44 -10.57
C TYR A 138 7.71 11.28 -11.16
N ALA A 139 7.97 12.55 -11.43
CA ALA A 139 6.93 13.52 -11.83
C ALA A 139 6.24 13.19 -13.15
N ALA A 140 6.89 12.46 -14.05
CA ALA A 140 6.34 12.13 -15.38
C ALA A 140 5.39 10.93 -15.36
N GLU A 141 5.48 10.05 -14.38
CA GLU A 141 4.85 8.73 -14.38
C GLU A 141 3.66 8.61 -13.42
N SER A 142 3.57 9.46 -12.41
CA SER A 142 2.49 9.41 -11.40
C SER A 142 1.37 10.42 -11.63
N VAL A 143 1.45 11.20 -12.70
CA VAL A 143 0.53 12.31 -12.92
C VAL A 143 -0.78 11.80 -13.51
N GLY A 144 -1.86 12.00 -12.80
CA GLY A 144 -3.11 12.19 -13.47
C GLY A 144 -4.16 11.12 -13.34
N VAL A 145 -4.36 10.59 -12.14
CA VAL A 145 -5.67 9.97 -11.87
C VAL A 145 -6.76 11.00 -12.12
N VAL A 146 -7.71 10.65 -12.96
CA VAL A 146 -8.76 11.58 -13.38
C VAL A 146 -9.83 11.64 -12.30
N ASN A 147 -9.83 12.76 -11.58
CA ASN A 147 -10.89 13.13 -10.65
C ASN A 147 -11.79 14.19 -11.28
N SER A 148 -13.09 14.11 -11.05
CA SER A 148 -14.05 15.18 -11.38
C SER A 148 -13.76 16.45 -10.56
N THR A 149 -14.35 17.56 -10.94
CA THR A 149 -14.21 18.82 -10.19
C THR A 149 -14.68 18.66 -8.73
N ALA A 150 -15.81 18.00 -8.52
CA ALA A 150 -16.34 17.77 -7.16
C ALA A 150 -15.44 16.85 -6.32
N GLU A 151 -14.86 15.80 -6.93
CA GLU A 151 -13.90 14.94 -6.25
C GLU A 151 -12.63 15.72 -5.88
N ARG A 152 -12.10 16.55 -6.77
CA ARG A 152 -10.94 17.40 -6.47
C ARG A 152 -11.21 18.39 -5.33
N GLU A 153 -12.39 18.95 -5.23
CA GLU A 153 -12.77 19.80 -4.10
C GLU A 153 -12.76 19.03 -2.78
N GLN A 154 -13.32 17.82 -2.77
CA GLN A 154 -13.30 16.94 -1.59
C GLN A 154 -11.86 16.55 -1.21
N LEU A 155 -11.02 16.22 -2.19
CA LEU A 155 -9.61 15.91 -1.97
C LEU A 155 -8.85 17.11 -1.40
N ASN A 156 -9.06 18.30 -1.92
CA ASN A 156 -8.43 19.53 -1.42
C ASN A 156 -8.82 19.81 0.04
N MET A 157 -10.10 19.65 0.38
CA MET A 157 -10.57 19.80 1.77
C MET A 157 -9.93 18.74 2.68
N PHE A 158 -9.91 17.50 2.25
CA PHE A 158 -9.29 16.39 2.99
C PHE A 158 -7.79 16.62 3.21
N MET A 159 -7.07 17.04 2.18
CA MET A 159 -5.64 17.37 2.31
C MET A 159 -5.41 18.53 3.28
N ALA A 160 -6.28 19.55 3.29
CA ALA A 160 -6.22 20.64 4.24
C ALA A 160 -6.43 20.16 5.69
N GLU A 161 -7.40 19.26 5.91
CA GLU A 161 -7.64 18.63 7.21
C GLU A 161 -6.40 17.84 7.69
N LEU A 162 -5.83 17.00 6.83
CA LEU A 162 -4.62 16.22 7.15
C LEU A 162 -3.42 17.11 7.47
N PHE A 163 -3.24 18.18 6.71
CA PHE A 163 -2.17 19.14 6.95
C PHE A 163 -2.37 19.86 8.30
N GLN A 164 -3.59 20.27 8.61
CA GLN A 164 -3.91 20.91 9.87
C GLN A 164 -3.67 19.97 11.06
N ASP A 165 -4.03 18.70 10.92
CA ASP A 165 -3.77 17.66 11.92
C ASP A 165 -2.26 17.51 12.17
N ALA A 166 -1.47 17.44 11.10
CA ALA A 166 -0.02 17.34 11.19
C ALA A 166 0.60 18.57 11.90
N MET A 167 0.12 19.78 11.60
CA MET A 167 0.57 21.01 12.25
C MET A 167 0.22 21.07 13.73
N ASN A 168 -0.91 20.50 14.11
CA ASN A 168 -1.36 20.43 15.51
C ASN A 168 -0.71 19.30 16.30
N GLY A 169 0.16 18.50 15.70
CA GLY A 169 0.78 17.32 16.32
C GLY A 169 -0.21 16.21 16.63
N ALA A 170 -1.32 16.17 15.92
CA ALA A 170 -2.36 15.18 16.10
C ALA A 170 -1.92 13.78 15.61
N GLY A 171 -2.58 12.76 16.11
CA GLY A 171 -2.53 11.38 15.63
C GLY A 171 -1.46 10.53 16.30
N PHE A 172 -0.20 10.67 15.95
CA PHE A 172 0.87 9.76 16.37
C PHE A 172 1.15 9.73 17.88
N ASN A 173 1.01 10.88 18.56
CA ASN A 173 1.30 10.99 19.99
C ASN A 173 0.35 10.15 20.84
N SER A 174 -0.88 9.92 20.39
CA SER A 174 -1.86 9.10 21.08
C SER A 174 -1.57 7.60 21.03
N TRP A 175 -0.70 7.16 20.10
CA TRP A 175 -0.39 5.74 19.89
C TRP A 175 0.73 5.21 20.81
N GLY A 176 1.34 6.06 21.64
CA GLY A 176 2.33 5.64 22.63
C GLY A 176 3.73 5.34 22.09
N PHE A 177 4.02 5.67 20.82
CA PHE A 177 5.36 5.52 20.23
C PHE A 177 6.19 6.79 20.45
N ASN A 178 6.85 6.88 21.58
CA ASN A 178 7.42 8.12 22.11
C ASN A 178 8.71 8.64 21.44
N SER A 179 9.31 7.93 20.48
CA SER A 179 10.65 8.34 20.02
C SER A 179 10.93 8.19 18.54
N TYR A 180 10.11 7.51 17.78
CA TYR A 180 10.33 7.34 16.34
C TYR A 180 9.03 7.08 15.62
N VAL A 181 8.63 8.05 14.82
CA VAL A 181 7.49 7.88 13.88
C VAL A 181 8.05 7.27 12.61
N SER A 182 7.77 5.99 12.39
CA SER A 182 8.18 5.28 11.19
C SER A 182 7.28 5.63 10.00
N ASN A 183 7.76 5.37 8.79
CA ASN A 183 6.96 5.57 7.57
C ASN A 183 5.66 4.75 7.59
N ASP A 184 5.72 3.53 8.10
CA ASP A 184 4.55 2.66 8.22
C ASP A 184 3.47 3.24 9.12
N LEU A 185 3.84 3.85 10.26
CA LEU A 185 2.89 4.52 11.14
C LEU A 185 2.27 5.75 10.49
N VAL A 186 3.04 6.49 9.70
CA VAL A 186 2.54 7.63 8.93
C VAL A 186 1.54 7.16 7.89
N ASN A 187 1.88 6.12 7.12
CA ASN A 187 0.96 5.52 6.15
C ASN A 187 -0.32 5.02 6.80
N LEU A 188 -0.19 4.36 7.95
CA LEU A 188 -1.33 3.86 8.72
C LEU A 188 -2.27 4.98 9.14
N TYR A 189 -1.73 6.10 9.64
CA TYR A 189 -2.52 7.27 10.01
C TYR A 189 -3.32 7.82 8.83
N TYR A 190 -2.69 7.95 7.65
CA TYR A 190 -3.40 8.42 6.48
C TYR A 190 -4.43 7.41 5.96
N ALA A 191 -4.15 6.10 6.09
CA ALA A 191 -5.12 5.06 5.76
C ALA A 191 -6.36 5.14 6.67
N GLU A 192 -6.15 5.33 7.97
CA GLU A 192 -7.22 5.55 8.94
C GLU A 192 -8.09 6.76 8.55
N LYS A 193 -7.45 7.90 8.23
CA LYS A 193 -8.17 9.11 7.83
C LYS A 193 -8.94 8.95 6.51
N VAL A 194 -8.39 8.22 5.54
CA VAL A 194 -9.09 7.88 4.30
C VAL A 194 -10.31 7.02 4.57
N ILE A 195 -10.17 5.98 5.40
CA ILE A 195 -11.25 5.08 5.79
C ILE A 195 -12.36 5.83 6.51
N GLU A 196 -12.01 6.64 7.51
CA GLU A 196 -12.99 7.44 8.27
C GLU A 196 -13.75 8.44 7.38
N LYS A 197 -13.06 9.10 6.45
CA LYS A 197 -13.62 10.18 5.62
C LYS A 197 -14.43 9.67 4.44
N PHE A 198 -13.86 8.74 3.68
CA PHE A 198 -14.40 8.34 2.38
C PHE A 198 -15.08 6.97 2.39
N LYS A 199 -14.76 6.11 3.38
CA LYS A 199 -15.21 4.71 3.44
C LYS A 199 -15.07 4.02 2.08
N PRO A 200 -13.86 4.02 1.51
CA PRO A 200 -13.65 3.53 0.15
C PRO A 200 -13.88 2.04 0.07
N GLU A 201 -14.32 1.56 -1.10
CA GLU A 201 -14.48 0.13 -1.34
C GLU A 201 -13.15 -0.59 -1.56
N LEU A 202 -12.10 0.15 -1.98
CA LEU A 202 -10.79 -0.43 -2.23
C LEU A 202 -9.67 0.48 -1.71
N THR A 203 -8.95 0.01 -0.72
CA THR A 203 -7.77 0.70 -0.20
C THR A 203 -6.59 -0.27 -0.13
N VAL A 204 -5.46 0.12 -0.69
CA VAL A 204 -4.21 -0.60 -0.52
C VAL A 204 -3.24 0.27 0.26
N LEU A 205 -2.69 -0.30 1.34
CA LEU A 205 -1.72 0.32 2.21
C LEU A 205 -0.39 -0.44 2.11
N ASN A 206 0.67 0.26 1.76
CA ASN A 206 2.01 -0.29 1.80
C ASN A 206 2.69 -0.01 3.15
N MET A 207 3.21 -1.06 3.78
CA MET A 207 4.03 -1.02 4.99
C MET A 207 5.38 -1.66 4.69
N GLN A 208 6.46 -0.87 4.69
CA GLN A 208 7.76 -1.32 4.18
C GLN A 208 8.92 -1.20 5.17
N ASP A 209 8.71 -0.63 6.35
CA ASP A 209 9.80 -0.38 7.31
C ASP A 209 10.51 -1.66 7.77
N VAL A 210 9.83 -2.81 7.70
CA VAL A 210 10.42 -4.13 8.00
C VAL A 210 11.60 -4.50 7.08
N ASP A 211 11.74 -3.81 5.95
CA ASP A 211 12.85 -4.03 5.02
C ASP A 211 14.22 -3.56 5.53
N VAL A 212 14.27 -2.85 6.64
CA VAL A 212 15.51 -2.55 7.38
C VAL A 212 16.32 -3.81 7.72
N CYS A 213 15.74 -4.99 7.56
CA CYS A 213 16.37 -6.29 7.76
C CYS A 213 17.70 -6.48 7.00
N HIS A 214 17.89 -5.76 5.90
CA HIS A 214 19.16 -5.71 5.14
C HIS A 214 20.35 -5.20 5.94
N THR A 215 20.11 -4.39 6.96
CA THR A 215 21.16 -3.70 7.71
C THR A 215 21.06 -3.85 9.22
N ASP A 216 19.86 -4.10 9.74
CA ASP A 216 19.61 -4.15 11.19
C ASP A 216 18.48 -5.14 11.51
N PHE A 217 18.88 -6.33 11.96
CA PHE A 217 17.92 -7.38 12.32
C PHE A 217 17.15 -7.06 13.61
N THR A 218 17.79 -6.38 14.55
CA THR A 218 17.11 -5.95 15.79
C THR A 218 16.01 -4.97 15.49
N GLN A 219 16.28 -3.99 14.63
CA GLN A 219 15.28 -3.02 14.21
C GLN A 219 14.18 -3.67 13.36
N HIS A 220 14.52 -4.64 12.52
CA HIS A 220 13.52 -5.45 11.80
C HIS A 220 12.50 -6.08 12.75
N CYS A 221 12.96 -6.73 13.82
CA CYS A 221 12.05 -7.33 14.81
C CYS A 221 11.15 -6.29 15.49
N ASN A 222 11.69 -5.10 15.77
CA ASN A 222 10.91 -4.00 16.34
C ASN A 222 9.85 -3.47 15.37
N LEU A 223 10.20 -3.32 14.09
CA LEU A 223 9.30 -2.82 13.05
C LEU A 223 8.25 -3.86 12.65
N LEU A 224 8.60 -5.15 12.63
CA LEU A 224 7.64 -6.23 12.46
C LEU A 224 6.56 -6.20 13.55
N ARG A 225 6.98 -6.00 14.80
CA ARG A 225 6.04 -5.86 15.92
C ARG A 225 5.15 -4.61 15.80
N ARG A 226 5.67 -3.51 15.23
CA ARG A 226 4.88 -2.31 14.93
C ARG A 226 3.90 -2.55 13.77
N ALA A 227 4.33 -3.26 12.74
CA ALA A 227 3.45 -3.62 11.63
C ALA A 227 2.28 -4.51 12.11
N ASP A 228 2.56 -5.50 12.96
CA ASP A 228 1.53 -6.34 13.58
C ASP A 228 0.53 -5.51 14.41
N TRP A 229 1.04 -4.60 15.24
CA TRP A 229 0.19 -3.64 15.95
C TRP A 229 -0.62 -2.77 14.97
N GLY A 230 0.00 -2.29 13.89
CA GLY A 230 -0.65 -1.46 12.88
C GLY A 230 -1.81 -2.16 12.18
N VAL A 231 -1.64 -3.43 11.82
CA VAL A 231 -2.71 -4.27 11.26
C VAL A 231 -3.88 -4.39 12.24
N SER A 232 -3.58 -4.67 13.52
CA SER A 232 -4.60 -4.73 14.57
C SER A 232 -5.30 -3.39 14.80
N HIS A 233 -4.55 -2.29 14.80
CA HIS A 233 -5.10 -0.95 14.93
C HIS A 233 -6.07 -0.62 13.79
N LEU A 234 -5.64 -0.84 12.54
CA LEU A 234 -6.48 -0.59 11.37
C LEU A 234 -7.73 -1.47 11.35
N TRP A 235 -7.60 -2.74 11.75
CA TRP A 235 -8.75 -3.62 11.92
C TRP A 235 -9.76 -3.05 12.93
N ASN A 236 -9.28 -2.56 14.07
CA ASN A 236 -10.13 -1.92 15.08
C ASN A 236 -10.79 -0.64 14.55
N THR A 237 -10.08 0.18 13.77
CA THR A 237 -10.66 1.36 13.10
C THR A 237 -11.81 0.95 12.18
N ILE A 238 -11.63 -0.08 11.35
CA ILE A 238 -12.66 -0.62 10.46
C ILE A 238 -13.87 -1.09 11.29
N GLN A 239 -13.64 -1.85 12.35
CA GLN A 239 -14.72 -2.37 13.21
C GLN A 239 -15.51 -1.26 13.93
N ASN A 240 -14.90 -0.13 14.19
CA ASN A 240 -15.53 1.01 14.84
C ASN A 240 -16.06 2.07 13.86
N THR A 241 -15.78 1.94 12.57
CA THR A 241 -16.29 2.86 11.55
C THR A 241 -17.71 2.44 11.12
N PRO A 242 -18.72 3.29 11.31
CA PRO A 242 -20.12 2.92 11.01
C PRO A 242 -20.30 2.44 9.57
N GLY A 243 -20.86 1.24 9.42
CA GLY A 243 -21.15 0.62 8.11
C GLY A 243 -19.99 -0.14 7.49
N MET A 244 -18.86 -0.32 8.19
CA MET A 244 -17.72 -1.06 7.66
C MET A 244 -17.45 -2.41 8.34
N ALA A 245 -17.84 -2.58 9.60
CA ALA A 245 -17.53 -3.79 10.37
C ALA A 245 -18.00 -5.09 9.70
N ASP A 246 -19.21 -5.09 9.16
CA ASP A 246 -19.85 -6.26 8.54
C ASP A 246 -19.69 -6.30 7.00
N ASP A 247 -18.95 -5.33 6.42
CA ASP A 247 -18.83 -5.16 4.97
C ASP A 247 -17.38 -4.99 4.49
N THR A 248 -16.39 -5.27 5.35
CA THR A 248 -14.98 -5.09 5.01
C THR A 248 -14.19 -6.38 5.19
N VAL A 249 -13.40 -6.73 4.17
CA VAL A 249 -12.36 -7.77 4.24
C VAL A 249 -11.00 -7.11 4.19
N MET A 250 -10.14 -7.43 5.17
CA MET A 250 -8.74 -7.02 5.20
C MET A 250 -7.87 -8.19 4.74
N ILE A 251 -7.00 -7.96 3.77
CA ILE A 251 -6.01 -8.92 3.28
C ILE A 251 -4.62 -8.39 3.61
N VAL A 252 -3.82 -9.18 4.30
CA VAL A 252 -2.44 -8.86 4.65
C VAL A 252 -1.53 -9.87 3.98
N VAL A 253 -0.66 -9.40 3.09
CA VAL A 253 0.27 -10.25 2.34
C VAL A 253 1.61 -9.54 2.19
N PRO A 254 2.74 -10.17 2.54
CA PRO A 254 4.07 -9.66 2.21
C PRO A 254 4.33 -9.69 0.70
N GLU A 255 5.12 -8.75 0.21
CA GLU A 255 5.57 -8.72 -1.18
C GLU A 255 6.56 -9.85 -1.50
N HIS A 256 7.40 -10.21 -0.54
CA HIS A 256 8.38 -11.30 -0.56
C HIS A 256 8.75 -11.74 0.87
N GLY A 257 9.45 -12.85 1.00
CA GLY A 257 10.04 -13.32 2.25
C GLY A 257 11.47 -12.83 2.45
N ARG A 258 12.27 -13.57 3.25
CA ARG A 258 13.68 -13.29 3.51
C ARG A 258 14.54 -14.52 3.24
N ASN A 259 15.79 -14.28 2.86
CA ASN A 259 16.79 -15.33 2.79
C ASN A 259 17.00 -15.95 4.18
N ILE A 260 17.22 -17.25 4.23
CA ILE A 260 17.67 -17.92 5.46
C ILE A 260 19.17 -17.69 5.68
N THR A 261 19.90 -17.47 4.59
CA THR A 261 21.34 -17.15 4.63
C THR A 261 21.52 -15.67 4.90
N SER A 262 22.24 -15.34 5.97
CA SER A 262 22.55 -13.95 6.30
C SER A 262 23.51 -13.32 5.30
N ASN A 263 23.44 -12.00 5.17
CA ASN A 263 24.46 -11.22 4.49
C ASN A 263 25.64 -10.91 5.44
N THR A 264 26.56 -10.05 5.02
CA THR A 264 27.79 -9.72 5.78
C THR A 264 27.59 -8.60 6.81
N VAL A 265 26.43 -7.99 6.87
CA VAL A 265 26.15 -6.90 7.81
C VAL A 265 25.76 -7.45 9.17
N ILE A 266 26.34 -6.87 10.20
CA ILE A 266 26.07 -7.20 11.60
C ILE A 266 25.52 -5.95 12.28
N ASP A 267 24.40 -6.06 12.95
CA ASP A 267 23.77 -4.95 13.68
C ASP A 267 24.55 -4.59 14.96
N ALA A 268 24.14 -3.51 15.62
CA ALA A 268 24.78 -3.03 16.84
C ALA A 268 24.73 -4.02 18.02
N TYR A 269 23.92 -5.07 17.93
CA TYR A 269 23.76 -6.12 18.94
C TYR A 269 24.45 -7.43 18.54
N GLY A 270 25.22 -7.42 17.45
CA GLY A 270 25.96 -8.60 16.96
C GLY A 270 25.11 -9.60 16.18
N ARG A 271 23.93 -9.22 15.70
CA ARG A 271 23.04 -10.08 14.92
C ARG A 271 23.26 -9.89 13.44
N PRO A 272 23.29 -10.98 12.64
CA PRO A 272 23.42 -10.87 11.20
C PRO A 272 22.15 -10.32 10.56
N ALA A 273 22.30 -9.58 9.49
CA ALA A 273 21.23 -9.07 8.64
C ALA A 273 20.90 -10.03 7.49
N PHE A 274 19.76 -9.84 6.85
CA PHE A 274 19.22 -10.77 5.82
C PHE A 274 18.66 -10.01 4.62
N ASP A 275 19.04 -10.47 3.44
CA ASP A 275 18.51 -10.01 2.16
C ASP A 275 17.29 -10.84 1.73
N HIS A 276 16.79 -10.65 0.49
CA HIS A 276 15.62 -11.36 -0.03
C HIS A 276 15.73 -11.78 -1.50
N ASN A 277 16.96 -11.97 -2.02
CA ASN A 277 17.16 -12.13 -3.47
C ASN A 277 17.88 -13.41 -3.88
N SER A 278 18.25 -14.31 -2.97
CA SER A 278 19.07 -15.47 -3.30
C SER A 278 18.51 -16.81 -2.86
N ASP A 279 17.80 -16.88 -1.76
CA ASP A 279 17.28 -18.14 -1.21
C ASP A 279 15.85 -18.41 -1.62
N ALA A 280 15.47 -19.69 -1.69
CA ALA A 280 14.08 -20.10 -1.92
C ALA A 280 13.12 -19.56 -0.85
N THR A 281 13.61 -19.38 0.39
CA THR A 281 12.83 -18.83 1.51
C THR A 281 12.39 -17.39 1.30
N SER A 282 13.07 -16.63 0.42
CA SER A 282 12.60 -15.29 0.03
C SER A 282 11.26 -15.31 -0.75
N ARG A 283 10.82 -16.49 -1.16
CA ARG A 283 9.52 -16.72 -1.82
C ARG A 283 8.45 -17.27 -0.89
N GLU A 284 8.81 -17.58 0.34
CA GLU A 284 7.92 -18.11 1.36
C GLU A 284 7.31 -16.95 2.13
N ILE A 285 6.01 -16.78 1.98
CA ILE A 285 5.25 -15.68 2.60
C ILE A 285 3.97 -16.25 3.23
N PHE A 286 3.20 -15.40 3.85
CA PHE A 286 1.87 -15.75 4.35
C PHE A 286 0.81 -14.90 3.66
N CYS A 287 -0.44 -15.30 3.79
CA CYS A 287 -1.58 -14.44 3.51
C CYS A 287 -2.60 -14.59 4.65
N LEU A 288 -2.97 -13.46 5.24
CA LEU A 288 -4.01 -13.38 6.27
C LEU A 288 -5.23 -12.66 5.68
N MET A 289 -6.40 -13.28 5.79
CA MET A 289 -7.67 -12.68 5.41
C MET A 289 -8.57 -12.58 6.63
N CYS A 290 -8.93 -11.36 7.03
CA CYS A 290 -9.86 -11.06 8.12
C CYS A 290 -11.13 -10.43 7.53
N GLY A 291 -12.30 -10.79 8.05
CA GLY A 291 -13.57 -10.26 7.55
C GLY A 291 -14.78 -10.81 8.29
N PRO A 292 -15.98 -10.41 7.87
CA PRO A 292 -17.23 -10.91 8.45
C PRO A 292 -17.33 -12.43 8.39
N SER A 293 -17.87 -13.02 9.45
CA SER A 293 -18.04 -14.48 9.54
C SER A 293 -19.00 -15.05 8.49
N SER A 294 -19.77 -14.24 7.83
CA SER A 294 -20.62 -14.61 6.68
C SER A 294 -19.82 -14.82 5.39
N VAL A 295 -18.64 -14.20 5.28
CA VAL A 295 -17.81 -14.17 4.06
C VAL A 295 -16.51 -14.95 4.24
N ILE A 296 -15.82 -14.76 5.37
CA ILE A 296 -14.50 -15.34 5.65
C ILE A 296 -14.61 -16.45 6.70
N HIS A 297 -13.93 -17.58 6.46
CA HIS A 297 -13.79 -18.62 7.46
C HIS A 297 -13.04 -18.10 8.68
N GLN A 298 -13.62 -18.26 9.86
CA GLN A 298 -13.06 -17.80 11.12
C GLN A 298 -12.15 -18.84 11.75
N ASP A 299 -11.15 -18.38 12.49
CA ASP A 299 -10.24 -19.20 13.29
C ASP A 299 -9.60 -20.37 12.50
N LYS A 300 -9.32 -20.13 11.23
CA LYS A 300 -8.79 -21.14 10.31
C LYS A 300 -7.31 -20.92 10.00
N VAL A 301 -6.56 -22.00 10.06
CA VAL A 301 -5.14 -22.02 9.65
C VAL A 301 -4.95 -23.05 8.55
N VAL A 302 -4.47 -22.62 7.39
CA VAL A 302 -4.04 -23.48 6.28
C VAL A 302 -2.53 -23.63 6.39
N SER A 303 -2.08 -24.84 6.75
CA SER A 303 -0.65 -25.14 7.01
C SER A 303 0.04 -25.87 5.87
N SER A 304 -0.70 -26.26 4.82
CA SER A 304 -0.13 -26.76 3.55
C SER A 304 0.11 -25.61 2.60
N GLU A 305 0.99 -25.79 1.61
CA GLU A 305 1.15 -24.83 0.53
C GLU A 305 -0.19 -24.61 -0.17
N TYR A 306 -0.65 -23.35 -0.15
CA TYR A 306 -1.89 -22.94 -0.77
C TYR A 306 -1.87 -21.46 -1.11
N GLY A 307 -2.09 -21.16 -2.38
CA GLY A 307 -2.17 -19.81 -2.89
C GLY A 307 -0.82 -19.18 -3.19
N GLU A 308 -0.88 -18.13 -3.98
CA GLU A 308 0.29 -17.36 -4.40
C GLU A 308 -0.07 -15.90 -4.67
N SER A 309 0.93 -15.03 -4.79
CA SER A 309 0.74 -13.58 -4.88
C SER A 309 -0.21 -13.14 -5.98
N ILE A 310 -0.28 -13.83 -7.12
CA ILE A 310 -1.21 -13.52 -8.20
C ILE A 310 -2.67 -13.86 -7.89
N ASP A 311 -2.94 -14.63 -6.84
CA ASP A 311 -4.29 -15.02 -6.43
C ASP A 311 -5.02 -13.91 -5.66
N VAL A 312 -4.28 -12.90 -5.20
CA VAL A 312 -4.84 -11.78 -4.44
C VAL A 312 -5.86 -11.00 -5.28
N ILE A 313 -5.52 -10.69 -6.52
CA ILE A 313 -6.38 -9.87 -7.39
C ILE A 313 -7.68 -10.55 -7.78
N PRO A 314 -7.69 -11.80 -8.29
CA PRO A 314 -8.96 -12.49 -8.56
C PRO A 314 -9.80 -12.69 -7.29
N THR A 315 -9.17 -12.84 -6.13
CA THR A 315 -9.87 -12.93 -4.84
C THR A 315 -10.58 -11.62 -4.48
N ILE A 316 -9.90 -10.48 -4.60
CA ILE A 316 -10.50 -9.15 -4.39
C ILE A 316 -11.63 -8.90 -5.39
N ALA A 317 -11.41 -9.23 -6.67
CA ALA A 317 -12.40 -9.05 -7.71
C ALA A 317 -13.67 -9.89 -7.48
N ASP A 318 -13.52 -11.10 -6.95
CA ASP A 318 -14.61 -11.99 -6.58
C ASP A 318 -15.38 -11.44 -5.38
N LEU A 319 -14.68 -11.05 -4.32
CA LEU A 319 -15.27 -10.44 -3.12
C LEU A 319 -16.07 -9.16 -3.42
N LEU A 320 -15.59 -8.34 -4.36
CA LEU A 320 -16.24 -7.10 -4.79
C LEU A 320 -17.24 -7.32 -5.95
N GLY A 321 -17.43 -8.56 -6.43
CA GLY A 321 -18.47 -8.95 -7.36
C GLY A 321 -18.27 -8.48 -8.81
N PHE A 322 -17.05 -8.20 -9.25
CA PHE A 322 -16.79 -7.77 -10.64
C PHE A 322 -15.85 -8.71 -11.43
N ARG A 323 -15.42 -9.83 -10.83
CA ARG A 323 -14.46 -10.75 -11.43
C ARG A 323 -14.88 -11.25 -12.81
N ASP A 324 -16.13 -11.62 -12.97
CA ASP A 324 -16.68 -12.19 -14.22
C ASP A 324 -16.75 -11.17 -15.37
N ARG A 325 -16.55 -9.91 -15.08
CA ARG A 325 -16.51 -8.81 -16.07
C ARG A 325 -15.12 -8.49 -16.56
N ILE A 326 -14.09 -8.98 -15.87
CA ILE A 326 -12.72 -8.85 -16.33
C ILE A 326 -12.54 -9.77 -17.53
N PRO A 327 -12.01 -9.27 -18.68
CA PRO A 327 -11.83 -10.09 -19.86
C PRO A 327 -11.01 -11.35 -19.59
N ASN A 328 -11.41 -12.47 -20.19
CA ASN A 328 -10.72 -13.74 -20.06
C ASN A 328 -9.25 -13.62 -20.39
N GLY A 329 -8.38 -14.23 -19.59
CA GLY A 329 -6.94 -14.23 -19.76
C GLY A 329 -6.23 -13.00 -19.18
N MET A 330 -6.96 -12.01 -18.64
CA MET A 330 -6.37 -10.85 -17.99
C MET A 330 -5.82 -11.18 -16.60
N LEU A 331 -6.44 -12.11 -15.87
CA LEU A 331 -5.97 -12.61 -14.58
C LEU A 331 -5.43 -14.05 -14.74
N SER A 332 -4.30 -14.33 -14.10
CA SER A 332 -3.68 -15.67 -14.13
C SER A 332 -3.94 -16.47 -12.86
N GLY A 333 -4.18 -15.79 -11.74
CA GLY A 333 -4.42 -16.40 -10.44
C GLY A 333 -5.84 -16.96 -10.27
N GLN A 334 -6.08 -17.56 -9.11
CA GLN A 334 -7.35 -18.15 -8.72
C GLN A 334 -7.89 -17.48 -7.45
N VAL A 335 -9.16 -17.66 -7.18
CA VAL A 335 -9.77 -17.21 -5.93
C VAL A 335 -9.29 -18.08 -4.77
N LEU A 336 -8.92 -17.46 -3.67
CA LEU A 336 -8.49 -18.12 -2.43
C LEU A 336 -9.68 -18.76 -1.70
N SER A 337 -10.30 -19.74 -2.33
CA SER A 337 -11.55 -20.39 -1.90
C SER A 337 -11.45 -21.07 -0.53
N GLN A 338 -10.24 -21.39 -0.05
CA GLN A 338 -10.10 -21.92 1.32
C GLN A 338 -10.28 -20.86 2.41
N ALA A 339 -10.19 -19.58 2.08
CA ALA A 339 -10.43 -18.50 3.02
C ALA A 339 -11.87 -17.99 2.97
N ILE A 340 -12.55 -18.13 1.84
CA ILE A 340 -13.89 -17.60 1.57
C ILE A 340 -14.94 -18.71 1.79
N LYS A 341 -16.13 -18.34 2.26
CA LYS A 341 -17.28 -19.23 2.45
C LYS A 341 -18.12 -19.38 1.21
#